data_54be3b71cb1ee86bf8a93dab2d26d8fc
#
_entry.id   54be3b71cb1ee86bf8a93dab2d26d8fc
#
_cell.length_a   1.000
_cell.length_b   1.000
_cell.length_c   1.000
_cell.angle_alpha   90.00
_cell.angle_beta   90.00
_cell.angle_gamma   90.00
#
_symmetry.space_group_name_H-M   'P 1'
#
loop_
_entity.id
_entity.type
_entity.pdbx_description
1 polymer ?
#
loop_
_entity_poly.entity_id
_entity_poly.type
_entity_poly.pdbx_seq_one_letter_code
_entity_poly.pdbx_strand_id
1 'polypeptide(L)'
;MNSKRLHDILARFQRQRILVVGDVMLDQFLWGRVSRISPEAPVPVVEITRESFFPGGAANVGRNLRALGSSVSVLGVLGDDGPGEELRELLEQQGVDTDGLIVDPNRPTTLKTRIVANGQQMVRFDREKCVALPPQIERKALDYFELRLKDVSAVVFEDYAKGLLSQKLLNTMQRLALKARKVTAADPNPRRLLLYSGLTAVTPNRSEAFAAAGLPYVEPVDEVLRDETLLRVGQTLLRTWRPRNLLITLGELGMCLFRPGKKPHHIPTVAQEVFDVSGAGDTVIATLVLALAAGADPVEAAEISNHAAGVVVGKVGTATCSPDELVASFARNRR
;
A
#
# COMPACT_ATOMS: atom_id res chain seq x y z
N MET A 1 12.74 18.08 8.34
CA MET A 1 13.95 17.79 7.51
C MET A 1 14.41 19.02 6.72
N ASN A 2 15.73 19.22 6.40
CA ASN A 2 16.20 20.33 5.57
C ASN A 2 16.17 19.97 4.06
N SER A 3 16.17 21.01 3.17
CA SER A 3 16.02 20.81 1.73
C SER A 3 17.18 20.01 1.10
N LYS A 4 18.41 20.24 1.52
CA LYS A 4 19.58 19.52 1.00
C LYS A 4 19.47 18.02 1.31
N ARG A 5 19.13 17.68 2.56
CA ARG A 5 18.97 16.28 2.98
C ARG A 5 17.86 15.58 2.23
N LEU A 6 16.71 16.27 1.97
CA LEU A 6 15.64 15.74 1.13
C LEU A 6 16.16 15.41 -0.27
N HIS A 7 16.82 16.35 -0.95
CA HIS A 7 17.36 16.12 -2.29
C HIS A 7 18.38 14.97 -2.31
N ASP A 8 19.24 14.87 -1.29
CA ASP A 8 20.21 13.77 -1.16
C ASP A 8 19.54 12.39 -1.04
N ILE A 9 18.40 12.30 -0.34
CA ILE A 9 17.62 11.07 -0.22
C ILE A 9 16.93 10.76 -1.55
N LEU A 10 16.23 11.73 -2.15
CA LEU A 10 15.51 11.55 -3.42
C LEU A 10 16.43 11.14 -4.57
N ALA A 11 17.63 11.70 -4.64
CA ALA A 11 18.63 11.34 -5.64
C ALA A 11 19.07 9.86 -5.57
N ARG A 12 18.87 9.19 -4.41
CA ARG A 12 19.18 7.78 -4.23
C ARG A 12 18.01 6.86 -4.59
N PHE A 13 16.79 7.39 -4.78
CA PHE A 13 15.61 6.60 -5.13
C PHE A 13 15.82 5.83 -6.43
N GLN A 14 16.39 6.44 -7.44
CA GLN A 14 16.67 5.82 -8.74
C GLN A 14 17.63 4.62 -8.68
N ARG A 15 18.41 4.52 -7.60
CA ARG A 15 19.35 3.40 -7.39
C ARG A 15 18.72 2.24 -6.63
N GLN A 16 17.50 2.41 -6.14
CA GLN A 16 16.80 1.37 -5.38
C GLN A 16 16.04 0.44 -6.32
N ARG A 17 16.06 -0.84 -5.98
CA ARG A 17 15.27 -1.88 -6.63
C ARG A 17 14.37 -2.51 -5.57
N ILE A 18 13.08 -2.46 -5.76
CA ILE A 18 12.10 -2.88 -4.76
C ILE A 18 11.29 -4.04 -5.32
N LEU A 19 11.14 -5.11 -4.52
CA LEU A 19 10.22 -6.20 -4.79
C LEU A 19 8.95 -6.00 -3.97
N VAL A 20 7.83 -5.84 -4.62
CA VAL A 20 6.51 -5.83 -3.99
C VAL A 20 5.90 -7.22 -4.10
N VAL A 21 5.53 -7.81 -2.98
CA VAL A 21 4.92 -9.14 -2.87
C VAL A 21 3.54 -8.99 -2.25
N GLY A 22 2.48 -9.25 -3.00
CA GLY A 22 1.16 -9.06 -2.42
C GLY A 22 0.01 -9.32 -3.37
N ASP A 23 -1.19 -9.15 -2.84
CA ASP A 23 -2.41 -9.32 -3.61
C ASP A 23 -2.57 -8.16 -4.61
N VAL A 24 -2.48 -8.48 -5.89
CA VAL A 24 -2.71 -7.54 -7.00
C VAL A 24 -4.18 -7.53 -7.39
N MET A 25 -4.68 -6.40 -7.86
CA MET A 25 -6.05 -6.24 -8.32
C MET A 25 -6.17 -5.14 -9.37
N LEU A 26 -7.26 -5.21 -10.14
CA LEU A 26 -7.64 -4.17 -11.09
C LEU A 26 -8.81 -3.38 -10.51
N ASP A 27 -8.65 -2.07 -10.37
CA ASP A 27 -9.72 -1.14 -10.03
C ASP A 27 -10.32 -0.58 -11.32
N GLN A 28 -11.60 -0.87 -11.56
CA GLN A 28 -12.38 -0.42 -12.71
C GLN A 28 -13.38 0.64 -12.27
N PHE A 29 -13.41 1.75 -12.99
CA PHE A 29 -14.41 2.79 -12.80
C PHE A 29 -15.28 2.90 -14.06
N LEU A 30 -16.59 2.71 -13.89
CA LEU A 30 -17.60 2.94 -14.89
C LEU A 30 -18.26 4.29 -14.60
N TRP A 31 -17.93 5.28 -15.42
CA TRP A 31 -18.46 6.63 -15.29
C TRP A 31 -19.71 6.78 -16.13
N GLY A 32 -20.78 7.34 -15.56
CA GLY A 32 -22.04 7.45 -16.28
C GLY A 32 -22.98 8.52 -15.74
N ARG A 33 -24.20 8.44 -16.25
CA ARG A 33 -25.31 9.31 -15.85
C ARG A 33 -26.52 8.45 -15.52
N VAL A 34 -27.29 8.91 -14.53
CA VAL A 34 -28.62 8.36 -14.23
C VAL A 34 -29.65 9.30 -14.83
N SER A 35 -30.43 8.81 -15.78
CA SER A 35 -31.50 9.58 -16.45
C SER A 35 -32.90 9.02 -16.19
N ARG A 36 -33.00 7.77 -15.70
CA ARG A 36 -34.28 7.08 -15.48
C ARG A 36 -34.18 6.00 -14.42
N ILE A 37 -35.33 5.62 -13.89
CA ILE A 37 -35.51 4.42 -13.07
C ILE A 37 -35.85 3.25 -14.00
N SER A 38 -35.35 2.04 -13.67
CA SER A 38 -35.65 0.83 -14.44
C SER A 38 -37.16 0.51 -14.39
N PRO A 39 -37.77 0.10 -15.50
CA PRO A 39 -39.14 -0.42 -15.50
C PRO A 39 -39.24 -1.80 -14.86
N GLU A 40 -38.12 -2.51 -14.66
CA GLU A 40 -38.05 -3.88 -14.13
C GLU A 40 -37.95 -3.93 -12.61
N ALA A 41 -37.39 -2.86 -11.99
CA ALA A 41 -37.20 -2.76 -10.54
C ALA A 41 -36.96 -1.28 -10.15
N PRO A 42 -37.20 -0.91 -8.88
CA PRO A 42 -37.00 0.47 -8.41
C PRO A 42 -35.51 0.81 -8.22
N VAL A 43 -34.72 0.64 -9.27
CA VAL A 43 -33.28 0.91 -9.30
C VAL A 43 -32.93 1.88 -10.43
N PRO A 44 -31.90 2.74 -10.25
CA PRO A 44 -31.46 3.63 -11.31
C PRO A 44 -30.84 2.86 -12.49
N VAL A 45 -31.11 3.32 -13.71
CA VAL A 45 -30.37 2.88 -14.90
C VAL A 45 -29.21 3.83 -15.12
N VAL A 46 -27.98 3.29 -15.05
CA VAL A 46 -26.78 4.06 -15.30
C VAL A 46 -26.35 3.85 -16.76
N GLU A 47 -26.33 4.93 -17.50
CA GLU A 47 -25.80 4.97 -18.86
C GLU A 47 -24.29 5.25 -18.78
N ILE A 48 -23.46 4.24 -19.13
CA ILE A 48 -22.00 4.33 -19.06
C ILE A 48 -21.48 5.18 -20.23
N THR A 49 -20.68 6.19 -19.91
CA THR A 49 -20.09 7.12 -20.89
C THR A 49 -18.58 6.97 -21.01
N ARG A 50 -17.92 6.44 -19.97
CA ARG A 50 -16.47 6.25 -19.93
C ARG A 50 -16.12 5.11 -18.99
N GLU A 51 -15.04 4.41 -19.32
CA GLU A 51 -14.42 3.40 -18.49
C GLU A 51 -12.97 3.76 -18.18
N SER A 52 -12.49 3.40 -17.00
CA SER A 52 -11.10 3.64 -16.62
C SER A 52 -10.62 2.51 -15.70
N PHE A 53 -9.35 2.12 -15.91
CA PHE A 53 -8.71 1.04 -15.16
C PHE A 53 -7.48 1.58 -14.41
N PHE A 54 -7.26 1.08 -13.19
CA PHE A 54 -6.11 1.44 -12.38
C PHE A 54 -5.56 0.20 -11.66
N PRO A 55 -4.23 0.06 -11.58
CA PRO A 55 -3.62 -0.93 -10.72
C PRO A 55 -3.97 -0.68 -9.24
N GLY A 56 -4.44 -1.70 -8.52
CA GLY A 56 -4.81 -1.65 -7.11
C GLY A 56 -4.03 -2.64 -6.24
N GLY A 57 -4.06 -2.46 -4.92
CA GLY A 57 -3.33 -3.29 -3.97
C GLY A 57 -1.82 -3.25 -4.19
N ALA A 58 -1.16 -4.41 -4.17
CA ALA A 58 0.28 -4.52 -4.39
C ALA A 58 0.74 -3.89 -5.73
N ALA A 59 -0.13 -3.90 -6.76
CA ALA A 59 0.15 -3.25 -8.03
C ALA A 59 0.18 -1.71 -7.89
N ASN A 60 -0.67 -1.13 -7.06
CA ASN A 60 -0.65 0.31 -6.78
C ASN A 60 0.59 0.72 -5.96
N VAL A 61 1.04 -0.12 -5.00
CA VAL A 61 2.33 0.10 -4.31
C VAL A 61 3.47 0.12 -5.32
N GLY A 62 3.50 -0.84 -6.25
CA GLY A 62 4.50 -0.89 -7.34
C GLY A 62 4.49 0.38 -8.20
N ARG A 63 3.31 0.85 -8.57
CA ARG A 63 3.11 2.09 -9.33
C ARG A 63 3.61 3.33 -8.58
N ASN A 64 3.33 3.44 -7.28
CA ASN A 64 3.82 4.55 -6.45
C ASN A 64 5.35 4.57 -6.36
N LEU A 65 5.96 3.42 -6.13
CA LEU A 65 7.41 3.26 -6.11
C LEU A 65 8.05 3.68 -7.44
N ARG A 66 7.42 3.27 -8.56
CA ARG A 66 7.91 3.61 -9.90
C ARG A 66 7.78 5.11 -10.20
N ALA A 67 6.68 5.74 -9.80
CA ALA A 67 6.47 7.18 -9.94
C ALA A 67 7.51 8.00 -9.15
N LEU A 68 8.00 7.48 -8.02
CA LEU A 68 9.10 8.07 -7.25
C LEU A 68 10.49 7.80 -7.85
N GLY A 69 10.58 7.05 -8.95
CA GLY A 69 11.80 6.84 -9.74
C GLY A 69 12.58 5.57 -9.43
N SER A 70 12.12 4.67 -8.55
CA SER A 70 12.81 3.40 -8.27
C SER A 70 12.54 2.34 -9.34
N SER A 71 13.39 1.31 -9.43
CA SER A 71 13.08 0.09 -10.19
C SER A 71 12.22 -0.82 -9.35
N VAL A 72 11.17 -1.40 -9.95
CA VAL A 72 10.16 -2.18 -9.23
C VAL A 72 9.85 -3.47 -9.96
N SER A 73 9.80 -4.57 -9.22
CA SER A 73 9.23 -5.85 -9.64
C SER A 73 8.03 -6.18 -8.76
N VAL A 74 6.97 -6.75 -9.32
CA VAL A 74 5.78 -7.16 -8.57
C VAL A 74 5.64 -8.68 -8.63
N LEU A 75 5.50 -9.30 -7.45
CA LEU A 75 5.13 -10.71 -7.28
C LEU A 75 3.68 -10.78 -6.83
N GLY A 76 2.82 -11.29 -7.67
CA GLY A 76 1.39 -11.42 -7.43
C GLY A 76 0.77 -12.58 -8.21
N VAL A 77 -0.54 -12.81 -8.02
CA VAL A 77 -1.26 -13.86 -8.74
C VAL A 77 -2.44 -13.26 -9.49
N LEU A 78 -2.54 -13.58 -10.78
CA LEU A 78 -3.61 -13.19 -11.69
C LEU A 78 -4.44 -14.43 -12.08
N GLY A 79 -5.64 -14.21 -12.59
CA GLY A 79 -6.38 -15.18 -13.37
C GLY A 79 -5.87 -15.25 -14.80
N ASP A 80 -6.34 -16.25 -15.55
CA ASP A 80 -6.20 -16.35 -16.98
C ASP A 80 -7.43 -15.68 -17.62
N ASP A 81 -7.47 -14.34 -17.56
CA ASP A 81 -8.63 -13.53 -17.97
C ASP A 81 -8.24 -12.11 -18.42
N GLY A 82 -9.17 -11.44 -19.13
CA GLY A 82 -8.93 -10.09 -19.65
C GLY A 82 -8.49 -9.05 -18.61
N PRO A 83 -9.09 -8.99 -17.39
CA PRO A 83 -8.57 -8.13 -16.32
C PRO A 83 -7.14 -8.41 -15.88
N GLY A 84 -6.67 -9.66 -16.01
CA GLY A 84 -5.27 -10.02 -15.73
C GLY A 84 -4.33 -9.48 -16.79
N GLU A 85 -4.71 -9.57 -18.06
CA GLU A 85 -3.97 -8.98 -19.18
C GLU A 85 -3.92 -7.46 -19.06
N GLU A 86 -5.07 -6.81 -18.85
CA GLU A 86 -5.17 -5.35 -18.66
C GLU A 86 -4.27 -4.86 -17.53
N LEU A 87 -4.29 -5.55 -16.36
CA LEU A 87 -3.46 -5.16 -15.23
C LEU A 87 -1.97 -5.29 -15.54
N ARG A 88 -1.57 -6.35 -16.26
CA ARG A 88 -0.18 -6.56 -16.70
C ARG A 88 0.26 -5.44 -17.63
N GLU A 89 -0.52 -5.14 -18.66
CA GLU A 89 -0.23 -4.08 -19.63
C GLU A 89 -0.10 -2.72 -18.97
N LEU A 90 -1.01 -2.37 -18.06
CA LEU A 90 -0.96 -1.11 -17.31
C LEU A 90 0.33 -0.97 -16.49
N LEU A 91 0.80 -2.05 -15.87
CA LEU A 91 2.04 -2.05 -15.10
C LEU A 91 3.28 -1.94 -16.00
N GLU A 92 3.31 -2.67 -17.11
CA GLU A 92 4.40 -2.63 -18.09
C GLU A 92 4.54 -1.26 -18.75
N GLN A 93 3.42 -0.62 -19.12
CA GLN A 93 3.39 0.76 -19.63
C GLN A 93 3.99 1.77 -18.64
N GLN A 94 3.91 1.49 -17.36
CA GLN A 94 4.50 2.30 -16.30
C GLN A 94 5.93 1.90 -15.94
N GLY A 95 6.50 0.91 -16.64
CA GLY A 95 7.87 0.42 -16.44
C GLY A 95 8.05 -0.40 -15.17
N VAL A 96 6.99 -1.05 -14.68
CA VAL A 96 7.05 -2.05 -13.61
C VAL A 96 7.36 -3.41 -14.22
N ASP A 97 8.29 -4.15 -13.63
CA ASP A 97 8.61 -5.52 -14.03
C ASP A 97 7.51 -6.48 -13.55
N THR A 98 6.86 -7.14 -14.49
CA THR A 98 5.70 -8.03 -14.31
C THR A 98 6.02 -9.52 -14.40
N ASP A 99 7.29 -9.92 -14.55
CA ASP A 99 7.71 -11.32 -14.62
C ASP A 99 7.25 -12.17 -13.43
N GLY A 100 7.00 -11.52 -12.28
CA GLY A 100 6.48 -12.13 -11.05
C GLY A 100 4.97 -12.26 -10.99
N LEU A 101 4.23 -11.83 -12.01
CA LEU A 101 2.78 -12.01 -12.06
C LEU A 101 2.45 -13.42 -12.56
N ILE A 102 2.15 -14.30 -11.61
CA ILE A 102 1.90 -15.73 -11.85
C ILE A 102 0.43 -15.92 -12.19
N VAL A 103 0.15 -16.62 -13.30
CA VAL A 103 -1.22 -16.94 -13.70
C VAL A 103 -1.68 -18.23 -13.01
N ASP A 104 -2.83 -18.16 -12.32
CA ASP A 104 -3.58 -19.30 -11.80
C ASP A 104 -4.94 -19.39 -12.53
N PRO A 105 -5.12 -20.34 -13.46
CA PRO A 105 -6.35 -20.43 -14.26
C PRO A 105 -7.58 -20.83 -13.46
N ASN A 106 -7.42 -21.23 -12.18
CA ASN A 106 -8.53 -21.65 -11.32
C ASN A 106 -9.11 -20.52 -10.46
N ARG A 107 -8.66 -19.28 -10.68
CA ARG A 107 -9.20 -18.08 -10.04
C ARG A 107 -9.35 -16.95 -11.04
N PRO A 108 -10.34 -16.06 -10.85
CA PRO A 108 -10.38 -14.80 -11.59
C PRO A 108 -9.30 -13.86 -11.05
N THR A 109 -8.82 -12.95 -11.88
CA THR A 109 -8.13 -11.74 -11.41
C THR A 109 -9.08 -10.95 -10.52
N THR A 110 -8.57 -10.47 -9.39
CA THR A 110 -9.37 -9.62 -8.49
C THR A 110 -9.71 -8.32 -9.22
N LEU A 111 -11.01 -8.10 -9.46
CA LEU A 111 -11.54 -6.91 -10.13
C LEU A 111 -12.52 -6.20 -9.18
N LYS A 112 -12.28 -4.91 -8.95
CA LYS A 112 -13.16 -4.04 -8.16
C LYS A 112 -13.78 -2.98 -9.04
N THR A 113 -15.04 -3.20 -9.41
CA THR A 113 -15.77 -2.28 -10.30
C THR A 113 -16.59 -1.30 -9.47
N ARG A 114 -16.38 -0.01 -9.71
CA ARG A 114 -17.13 1.09 -9.11
C ARG A 114 -17.95 1.78 -10.20
N ILE A 115 -19.26 1.87 -10.01
CA ILE A 115 -20.13 2.67 -10.86
C ILE A 115 -20.26 4.05 -10.24
N VAL A 116 -19.85 5.07 -10.99
CA VAL A 116 -19.91 6.47 -10.57
C VAL A 116 -20.83 7.22 -11.53
N ALA A 117 -21.91 7.76 -11.01
CA ALA A 117 -22.86 8.54 -11.79
C ALA A 117 -23.13 9.88 -11.12
N ASN A 118 -23.19 10.95 -11.91
CA ASN A 118 -23.43 12.31 -11.43
C ASN A 118 -22.48 12.75 -10.28
N GLY A 119 -21.23 12.28 -10.30
CA GLY A 119 -20.21 12.60 -9.29
C GLY A 119 -20.30 11.76 -8.00
N GLN A 120 -21.21 10.77 -7.92
CA GLN A 120 -21.38 9.91 -6.74
C GLN A 120 -21.14 8.44 -7.09
N GLN A 121 -20.50 7.71 -6.17
CA GLN A 121 -20.38 6.27 -6.30
C GLN A 121 -21.73 5.62 -5.95
N MET A 122 -22.36 5.01 -6.96
CA MET A 122 -23.66 4.35 -6.84
C MET A 122 -23.56 2.97 -6.22
N VAL A 123 -22.59 2.17 -6.67
CA VAL A 123 -22.36 0.81 -6.22
C VAL A 123 -20.92 0.38 -6.50
N ARG A 124 -20.41 -0.55 -5.70
CA ARG A 124 -19.20 -1.31 -6.00
C ARG A 124 -19.54 -2.80 -6.00
N PHE A 125 -19.00 -3.53 -6.95
CA PHE A 125 -19.04 -4.99 -6.96
C PHE A 125 -17.64 -5.54 -7.22
N ASP A 126 -17.31 -6.62 -6.49
CA ASP A 126 -15.99 -7.22 -6.50
C ASP A 126 -16.10 -8.62 -7.11
N ARG A 127 -15.29 -8.92 -8.13
CA ARG A 127 -15.08 -10.26 -8.67
C ARG A 127 -13.76 -10.79 -8.15
N GLU A 128 -13.82 -11.70 -7.20
CA GLU A 128 -12.64 -12.18 -6.51
C GLU A 128 -12.82 -13.60 -5.95
N LYS A 129 -11.70 -14.27 -5.68
CA LYS A 129 -11.66 -15.58 -5.01
C LYS A 129 -10.61 -15.53 -3.90
N CYS A 130 -11.06 -15.38 -2.66
CA CYS A 130 -10.22 -15.25 -1.47
C CYS A 130 -9.88 -16.63 -0.88
N VAL A 131 -9.08 -17.43 -1.59
CA VAL A 131 -8.64 -18.77 -1.17
C VAL A 131 -7.12 -18.88 -1.20
N ALA A 132 -6.57 -19.78 -0.39
CA ALA A 132 -5.14 -20.09 -0.39
C ALA A 132 -4.66 -20.52 -1.79
N LEU A 133 -3.40 -20.25 -2.09
CA LEU A 133 -2.78 -20.66 -3.34
C LEU A 133 -2.67 -22.19 -3.42
N PRO A 134 -2.84 -22.79 -4.62
CA PRO A 134 -2.42 -24.15 -4.86
C PRO A 134 -0.90 -24.30 -4.59
N PRO A 135 -0.45 -25.46 -4.09
CA PRO A 135 0.97 -25.67 -3.74
C PRO A 135 1.94 -25.38 -4.89
N GLN A 136 1.52 -25.63 -6.13
CA GLN A 136 2.35 -25.36 -7.32
C GLN A 136 2.54 -23.85 -7.55
N ILE A 137 1.49 -23.06 -7.35
CA ILE A 137 1.55 -21.60 -7.48
C ILE A 137 2.34 -21.00 -6.32
N GLU A 138 2.14 -21.49 -5.08
CA GLU A 138 2.95 -21.08 -3.91
C GLU A 138 4.44 -21.36 -4.14
N ARG A 139 4.77 -22.49 -4.76
CA ARG A 139 6.15 -22.83 -5.12
C ARG A 139 6.74 -21.87 -6.15
N LYS A 140 6.02 -21.59 -7.24
CA LYS A 140 6.46 -20.62 -8.26
C LYS A 140 6.70 -19.24 -7.63
N ALA A 141 5.81 -18.82 -6.72
CA ALA A 141 5.95 -17.55 -6.02
C ALA A 141 7.23 -17.52 -5.16
N LEU A 142 7.53 -18.60 -4.45
CA LEU A 142 8.74 -18.68 -3.64
C LEU A 142 10.01 -18.74 -4.51
N ASP A 143 10.01 -19.51 -5.59
CA ASP A 143 11.15 -19.62 -6.50
C ASP A 143 11.48 -18.25 -7.14
N TYR A 144 10.47 -17.51 -7.59
CA TYR A 144 10.64 -16.15 -8.10
C TYR A 144 11.16 -15.19 -7.03
N PHE A 145 10.59 -15.26 -5.81
CA PHE A 145 11.04 -14.44 -4.69
C PHE A 145 12.53 -14.67 -4.39
N GLU A 146 12.98 -15.92 -4.30
CA GLU A 146 14.38 -16.26 -4.04
C GLU A 146 15.32 -15.76 -5.15
N LEU A 147 14.87 -15.85 -6.41
CA LEU A 147 15.62 -15.32 -7.55
C LEU A 147 15.81 -13.81 -7.43
N ARG A 148 14.71 -13.05 -7.22
CA ARG A 148 14.74 -11.59 -7.18
C ARG A 148 15.37 -11.02 -5.91
N LEU A 149 15.32 -11.75 -4.80
CA LEU A 149 15.87 -11.29 -3.52
C LEU A 149 17.36 -10.92 -3.60
N LYS A 150 18.11 -11.49 -4.53
CA LYS A 150 19.54 -11.21 -4.71
C LYS A 150 19.78 -9.77 -5.16
N ASP A 151 18.90 -9.24 -6.01
CA ASP A 151 19.10 -7.99 -6.75
C ASP A 151 18.36 -6.78 -6.17
N VAL A 152 17.44 -7.00 -5.20
CA VAL A 152 16.63 -5.92 -4.64
C VAL A 152 17.26 -5.31 -3.38
N SER A 153 16.97 -4.05 -3.13
CA SER A 153 17.34 -3.31 -1.91
C SER A 153 16.34 -3.55 -0.79
N ALA A 154 15.06 -3.71 -1.14
CA ALA A 154 13.97 -3.87 -0.20
C ALA A 154 12.84 -4.77 -0.72
N VAL A 155 12.04 -5.27 0.22
CA VAL A 155 10.84 -6.08 -0.03
C VAL A 155 9.65 -5.46 0.72
N VAL A 156 8.53 -5.30 0.03
CA VAL A 156 7.24 -4.92 0.59
C VAL A 156 6.30 -6.11 0.55
N PHE A 157 5.66 -6.42 1.68
CA PHE A 157 4.59 -7.40 1.78
C PHE A 157 3.25 -6.67 1.89
N GLU A 158 2.36 -6.88 0.91
CA GLU A 158 1.09 -6.17 0.78
C GLU A 158 -0.06 -7.17 0.88
N ASP A 159 -0.73 -7.20 2.03
CA ASP A 159 -1.80 -8.16 2.32
C ASP A 159 -3.18 -7.51 2.16
N TYR A 160 -3.93 -7.94 1.15
CA TYR A 160 -5.34 -7.59 0.95
C TYR A 160 -6.29 -8.75 1.23
N ALA A 161 -5.78 -9.81 1.85
CA ALA A 161 -6.53 -11.02 2.19
C ALA A 161 -7.15 -11.74 0.97
N LYS A 162 -6.48 -11.69 -0.21
CA LYS A 162 -6.93 -12.39 -1.42
C LYS A 162 -6.25 -13.75 -1.62
N GLY A 163 -5.30 -14.08 -0.74
CA GLY A 163 -4.79 -15.45 -0.61
C GLY A 163 -3.38 -15.68 -1.09
N LEU A 164 -2.66 -14.67 -1.59
CA LEU A 164 -1.24 -14.80 -1.92
C LEU A 164 -0.43 -15.16 -0.66
N LEU A 165 -0.55 -14.37 0.39
CA LEU A 165 0.23 -14.55 1.60
C LEU A 165 -0.44 -15.54 2.56
N SER A 166 0.03 -16.79 2.60
CA SER A 166 -0.20 -17.68 3.74
C SER A 166 0.81 -17.36 4.85
N GLN A 167 0.49 -17.68 6.12
CA GLN A 167 1.47 -17.48 7.21
C GLN A 167 2.77 -18.25 6.96
N LYS A 168 2.68 -19.46 6.38
CA LYS A 168 3.84 -20.30 6.04
C LYS A 168 4.72 -19.64 4.98
N LEU A 169 4.11 -19.15 3.88
CA LEU A 169 4.82 -18.49 2.79
C LEU A 169 5.46 -17.19 3.27
N LEU A 170 4.69 -16.36 3.98
CA LEU A 170 5.16 -15.10 4.57
C LEU A 170 6.36 -15.35 5.50
N ASN A 171 6.27 -16.31 6.43
CA ASN A 171 7.36 -16.64 7.34
C ASN A 171 8.64 -17.06 6.58
N THR A 172 8.49 -17.81 5.49
CA THR A 172 9.62 -18.23 4.67
C THR A 172 10.27 -17.04 3.98
N MET A 173 9.47 -16.22 3.30
CA MET A 173 9.96 -15.03 2.60
C MET A 173 10.58 -13.99 3.55
N GLN A 174 9.93 -13.72 4.70
CA GLN A 174 10.49 -12.84 5.73
C GLN A 174 11.85 -13.31 6.23
N ARG A 175 11.96 -14.59 6.58
CA ARG A 175 13.23 -15.18 7.05
C ARG A 175 14.34 -15.03 6.02
N LEU A 176 14.04 -15.27 4.73
CA LEU A 176 15.01 -15.12 3.64
C LEU A 176 15.44 -13.65 3.47
N ALA A 177 14.48 -12.72 3.46
CA ALA A 177 14.75 -11.29 3.33
C ALA A 177 15.57 -10.74 4.50
N LEU A 178 15.23 -11.12 5.74
CA LEU A 178 15.98 -10.74 6.94
C LEU A 178 17.39 -11.32 6.95
N LYS A 179 17.57 -12.60 6.55
CA LYS A 179 18.89 -13.22 6.39
C LYS A 179 19.74 -12.48 5.35
N ALA A 180 19.12 -12.04 4.26
CA ALA A 180 19.76 -11.24 3.22
C ALA A 180 19.95 -9.76 3.60
N ARG A 181 19.57 -9.36 4.83
CA ARG A 181 19.69 -7.99 5.37
C ARG A 181 18.98 -6.94 4.50
N LYS A 182 17.89 -7.32 3.83
CA LYS A 182 17.08 -6.38 3.04
C LYS A 182 16.22 -5.51 3.94
N VAL A 183 15.94 -4.29 3.50
CA VAL A 183 14.87 -3.49 4.10
C VAL A 183 13.55 -4.20 3.82
N THR A 184 12.72 -4.39 4.84
CA THR A 184 11.46 -5.13 4.73
C THR A 184 10.33 -4.32 5.33
N ALA A 185 9.21 -4.21 4.63
CA ALA A 185 8.00 -3.59 5.15
C ALA A 185 6.77 -4.46 4.90
N ALA A 186 5.73 -4.27 5.70
CA ALA A 186 4.42 -4.88 5.48
C ALA A 186 3.29 -3.90 5.75
N ASP A 187 2.26 -3.95 4.90
CA ASP A 187 0.95 -3.38 5.17
C ASP A 187 -0.02 -4.50 5.54
N PRO A 188 -0.47 -4.56 6.80
CA PRO A 188 -1.25 -5.67 7.31
C PRO A 188 -2.73 -5.52 7.00
N ASN A 189 -3.44 -6.65 6.84
CA ASN A 189 -4.89 -6.65 6.72
C ASN A 189 -5.56 -7.17 8.00
N PRO A 190 -6.52 -6.43 8.58
CA PRO A 190 -7.16 -6.82 9.84
C PRO A 190 -8.06 -8.07 9.72
N ARG A 191 -8.48 -8.43 8.49
CA ARG A 191 -9.28 -9.65 8.24
C ARG A 191 -8.45 -10.93 8.35
N ARG A 192 -7.11 -10.81 8.32
CA ARG A 192 -6.16 -11.92 8.44
C ARG A 192 -5.05 -11.49 9.39
N LEU A 193 -5.07 -12.06 10.58
CA LEU A 193 -4.05 -11.77 11.60
C LEU A 193 -2.74 -12.50 11.30
N LEU A 194 -2.07 -12.13 10.20
CA LEU A 194 -0.74 -12.62 9.91
C LEU A 194 0.28 -12.00 10.88
N LEU A 195 1.31 -12.78 11.22
CA LEU A 195 2.41 -12.32 12.08
C LEU A 195 3.56 -11.78 11.24
N TYR A 196 3.80 -10.48 11.33
CA TYR A 196 4.88 -9.77 10.64
C TYR A 196 6.09 -9.59 11.56
N SER A 197 6.86 -10.67 11.77
CA SER A 197 7.90 -10.67 12.80
C SER A 197 9.24 -10.09 12.33
N GLY A 198 9.76 -9.11 13.07
CA GLY A 198 11.13 -8.60 12.92
C GLY A 198 11.38 -7.75 11.68
N LEU A 199 10.35 -7.29 10.98
CA LEU A 199 10.48 -6.45 9.80
C LEU A 199 11.10 -5.09 10.12
N THR A 200 11.65 -4.43 9.09
CA THR A 200 12.16 -3.05 9.23
C THR A 200 11.03 -2.08 9.52
N ALA A 201 9.87 -2.23 8.88
CA ALA A 201 8.69 -1.39 9.12
C ALA A 201 7.39 -2.17 8.97
N VAL A 202 6.33 -1.71 9.66
CA VAL A 202 4.94 -2.15 9.46
C VAL A 202 4.05 -0.90 9.52
N THR A 203 3.06 -0.80 8.61
CA THR A 203 2.29 0.44 8.37
C THR A 203 0.77 0.29 8.53
N PRO A 204 0.26 -0.26 9.63
CA PRO A 204 -1.19 -0.36 9.82
C PRO A 204 -1.84 1.01 9.90
N ASN A 205 -3.08 1.14 9.44
CA ASN A 205 -3.92 2.25 9.84
C ASN A 205 -4.44 2.06 11.29
N ARG A 206 -5.10 3.10 11.86
CA ARG A 206 -5.60 3.05 13.22
C ARG A 206 -6.49 1.82 13.47
N SER A 207 -7.47 1.56 12.61
CA SER A 207 -8.41 0.44 12.79
C SER A 207 -7.73 -0.92 12.69
N GLU A 208 -6.79 -1.08 11.76
CA GLU A 208 -5.96 -2.26 11.60
C GLU A 208 -5.06 -2.51 12.80
N ALA A 209 -4.45 -1.45 13.32
CA ALA A 209 -3.60 -1.52 14.50
C ALA A 209 -4.38 -1.98 15.73
N PHE A 210 -5.58 -1.44 15.96
CA PHE A 210 -6.46 -1.86 17.06
C PHE A 210 -6.89 -3.32 16.93
N ALA A 211 -7.34 -3.72 15.73
CA ALA A 211 -7.71 -5.10 15.46
C ALA A 211 -6.55 -6.08 15.68
N ALA A 212 -5.37 -5.75 15.16
CA ALA A 212 -4.18 -6.56 15.30
C ALA A 212 -3.66 -6.64 16.76
N ALA A 213 -3.88 -5.59 17.55
CA ALA A 213 -3.55 -5.59 18.98
C ALA A 213 -4.60 -6.35 19.83
N GLY A 214 -5.73 -6.76 19.25
CA GLY A 214 -6.85 -7.39 19.96
C GLY A 214 -7.53 -6.42 20.94
N LEU A 215 -7.53 -5.13 20.64
CA LEU A 215 -8.13 -4.09 21.47
C LEU A 215 -9.38 -3.50 20.78
N PRO A 216 -10.44 -3.16 21.54
CA PRO A 216 -11.59 -2.47 20.99
C PRO A 216 -11.18 -1.15 20.34
N TYR A 217 -11.77 -0.83 19.18
CA TYR A 217 -11.57 0.46 18.55
C TYR A 217 -12.12 1.58 19.42
N VAL A 218 -11.34 2.64 19.56
CA VAL A 218 -11.72 3.87 20.26
C VAL A 218 -11.47 5.05 19.30
N GLU A 219 -12.38 6.00 19.27
CA GLU A 219 -12.22 7.20 18.45
C GLU A 219 -10.94 7.95 18.82
N PRO A 220 -10.30 8.60 17.85
CA PRO A 220 -9.08 9.35 18.11
C PRO A 220 -9.33 10.56 19.01
N VAL A 221 -8.28 10.98 19.70
CA VAL A 221 -8.23 12.27 20.39
C VAL A 221 -7.27 13.20 19.66
N ASP A 222 -7.54 14.52 19.68
CA ASP A 222 -6.77 15.52 18.94
C ASP A 222 -5.28 15.51 19.30
N GLU A 223 -4.97 15.34 20.59
CA GLU A 223 -3.59 15.23 21.06
C GLU A 223 -3.10 13.77 20.99
N VAL A 224 -2.64 13.35 19.82
CA VAL A 224 -2.20 11.96 19.49
C VAL A 224 -1.28 11.35 20.57
N LEU A 225 -0.36 12.13 21.13
CA LEU A 225 0.58 11.64 22.15
C LEU A 225 -0.05 11.50 23.53
N ARG A 226 -1.30 11.93 23.73
CA ARG A 226 -2.12 11.71 24.93
C ARG A 226 -3.18 10.62 24.74
N ASP A 227 -3.28 10.03 23.56
CA ASP A 227 -4.15 8.88 23.29
C ASP A 227 -3.57 7.61 23.93
N GLU A 228 -3.90 7.40 25.22
CA GLU A 228 -3.39 6.26 26.00
C GLU A 228 -3.69 4.91 25.33
N THR A 229 -4.84 4.81 24.66
CA THR A 229 -5.24 3.57 23.98
C THR A 229 -4.39 3.32 22.75
N LEU A 230 -4.16 4.35 21.92
CA LEU A 230 -3.23 4.26 20.78
C LEU A 230 -1.81 3.92 21.25
N LEU A 231 -1.34 4.55 22.33
CA LEU A 231 -0.02 4.27 22.89
C LEU A 231 0.10 2.81 23.34
N ARG A 232 -0.94 2.27 23.98
CA ARG A 232 -1.02 0.85 24.38
C ARG A 232 -1.05 -0.08 23.16
N VAL A 233 -1.81 0.26 22.11
CA VAL A 233 -1.83 -0.48 20.83
C VAL A 233 -0.43 -0.53 20.23
N GLY A 234 0.24 0.60 20.08
CA GLY A 234 1.60 0.68 19.54
C GLY A 234 2.60 -0.17 20.32
N GLN A 235 2.56 -0.11 21.66
CA GLN A 235 3.41 -0.94 22.52
C GLN A 235 3.11 -2.44 22.39
N THR A 236 1.84 -2.81 22.23
CA THR A 236 1.42 -4.20 22.04
C THR A 236 1.97 -4.75 20.72
N LEU A 237 1.80 -4.00 19.63
CA LEU A 237 2.30 -4.40 18.31
C LEU A 237 3.84 -4.43 18.25
N LEU A 238 4.53 -3.51 18.92
CA LEU A 238 5.99 -3.59 19.06
C LEU A 238 6.44 -4.88 19.76
N ARG A 239 5.67 -5.41 20.72
CA ARG A 239 5.99 -6.68 21.41
C ARG A 239 5.64 -7.90 20.59
N THR A 240 4.49 -7.88 19.90
CA THR A 240 3.99 -9.06 19.14
C THR A 240 4.69 -9.22 17.80
N TRP A 241 4.77 -8.16 17.00
CA TRP A 241 5.40 -8.18 15.67
C TRP A 241 6.90 -7.90 15.69
N ARG A 242 7.39 -7.25 16.75
CA ARG A 242 8.81 -6.88 16.92
C ARG A 242 9.41 -6.14 15.71
N PRO A 243 8.70 -5.19 15.09
CA PRO A 243 9.25 -4.41 14.00
C PRO A 243 10.31 -3.44 14.54
N ARG A 244 11.23 -3.01 13.67
CA ARG A 244 12.14 -1.92 14.02
C ARG A 244 11.41 -0.58 14.06
N ASN A 245 10.42 -0.41 13.20
CA ASN A 245 9.58 0.78 13.08
C ASN A 245 8.12 0.34 12.88
N LEU A 246 7.21 0.87 13.68
CA LEU A 246 5.78 0.72 13.51
C LEU A 246 5.22 2.12 13.24
N LEU A 247 4.73 2.35 12.03
CA LEU A 247 4.13 3.62 11.62
C LEU A 247 2.61 3.44 11.53
N ILE A 248 1.87 3.95 12.51
CA ILE A 248 0.40 3.90 12.49
C ILE A 248 -0.13 5.15 11.80
N THR A 249 -0.87 4.97 10.69
CA THR A 249 -1.54 6.08 10.00
C THR A 249 -2.85 6.43 10.71
N LEU A 250 -3.14 7.74 10.86
CA LEU A 250 -4.20 8.28 11.70
C LEU A 250 -5.17 9.19 10.92
N GLY A 251 -5.19 9.08 9.57
CA GLY A 251 -6.03 9.92 8.72
C GLY A 251 -5.68 11.40 8.83
N GLU A 252 -6.64 12.22 9.18
CA GLU A 252 -6.48 13.66 9.33
C GLU A 252 -5.51 14.09 10.45
N LEU A 253 -5.26 13.21 11.42
CA LEU A 253 -4.27 13.44 12.48
C LEU A 253 -2.83 13.10 12.05
N GLY A 254 -2.61 12.66 10.82
CA GLY A 254 -1.29 12.32 10.29
C GLY A 254 -0.84 10.91 10.65
N MET A 255 0.31 10.76 11.32
CA MET A 255 0.93 9.46 11.60
C MET A 255 1.60 9.45 12.96
N CYS A 256 1.70 8.26 13.58
CA CYS A 256 2.46 8.07 14.80
C CYS A 256 3.50 6.95 14.62
N LEU A 257 4.78 7.30 14.78
CA LEU A 257 5.91 6.38 14.67
C LEU A 257 6.32 5.84 16.03
N PHE A 258 6.24 4.51 16.19
CA PHE A 258 6.68 3.78 17.37
C PHE A 258 7.96 3.00 17.07
N ARG A 259 8.94 3.05 17.98
CA ARG A 259 10.22 2.34 17.86
C ARG A 259 10.62 1.73 19.20
N PRO A 260 11.25 0.55 19.23
CA PRO A 260 11.72 -0.06 20.47
C PRO A 260 12.61 0.88 21.26
N GLY A 261 12.30 1.10 22.55
CA GLY A 261 13.09 1.93 23.46
C GLY A 261 13.08 3.44 23.16
N LYS A 262 12.21 3.91 22.28
CA LYS A 262 12.05 5.35 21.96
C LYS A 262 10.65 5.83 22.34
N LYS A 263 10.52 7.12 22.66
CA LYS A 263 9.21 7.75 22.79
C LYS A 263 8.49 7.74 21.43
N PRO A 264 7.15 7.54 21.40
CA PRO A 264 6.37 7.72 20.18
C PRO A 264 6.57 9.10 19.58
N HIS A 265 6.61 9.17 18.26
CA HIS A 265 6.81 10.40 17.51
C HIS A 265 5.60 10.66 16.62
N HIS A 266 4.88 11.73 16.89
CA HIS A 266 3.74 12.17 16.10
C HIS A 266 4.22 13.03 14.92
N ILE A 267 3.71 12.75 13.74
CA ILE A 267 3.95 13.50 12.50
C ILE A 267 2.56 14.02 12.05
N PRO A 268 2.26 15.31 12.29
CA PRO A 268 0.97 15.89 11.90
C PRO A 268 0.75 15.82 10.40
N THR A 269 -0.53 15.72 9.98
CA THR A 269 -0.87 15.74 8.56
C THR A 269 -0.40 17.04 7.89
N VAL A 270 0.04 16.91 6.64
CA VAL A 270 0.38 18.06 5.77
C VAL A 270 -0.64 18.24 4.64
N ALA A 271 -1.68 17.39 4.58
CA ALA A 271 -2.77 17.53 3.63
C ALA A 271 -3.53 18.82 3.90
N GLN A 272 -3.76 19.63 2.83
CA GLN A 272 -4.51 20.88 2.91
C GLN A 272 -5.95 20.68 2.43
N GLU A 273 -6.12 19.93 1.35
CA GLU A 273 -7.42 19.58 0.77
C GLU A 273 -7.44 18.08 0.53
N VAL A 274 -8.54 17.43 0.85
CA VAL A 274 -8.72 15.99 0.69
C VAL A 274 -9.85 15.77 -0.32
N PHE A 275 -9.49 15.22 -1.48
CA PHE A 275 -10.45 14.84 -2.51
C PHE A 275 -10.73 13.34 -2.50
N ASP A 276 -9.70 12.52 -2.36
CA ASP A 276 -9.84 11.06 -2.34
C ASP A 276 -8.72 10.43 -1.51
N VAL A 277 -9.07 9.61 -0.55
CA VAL A 277 -8.10 8.90 0.32
C VAL A 277 -7.69 7.53 -0.23
N SER A 278 -8.24 7.12 -1.39
CA SER A 278 -7.96 5.81 -1.99
C SER A 278 -6.49 5.66 -2.35
N GLY A 279 -5.84 4.62 -1.85
CA GLY A 279 -4.42 4.34 -2.11
C GLY A 279 -3.42 5.20 -1.31
N ALA A 280 -3.90 6.01 -0.35
CA ALA A 280 -2.99 6.77 0.52
C ALA A 280 -2.09 5.84 1.36
N GLY A 281 -2.60 4.72 1.87
CA GLY A 281 -1.81 3.69 2.57
C GLY A 281 -0.72 3.11 1.68
N ASP A 282 -1.07 2.74 0.44
CA ASP A 282 -0.11 2.24 -0.57
C ASP A 282 1.02 3.25 -0.83
N THR A 283 0.68 4.55 -0.88
CA THR A 283 1.67 5.62 -1.05
C THR A 283 2.55 5.75 0.19
N VAL A 284 1.98 5.60 1.40
CA VAL A 284 2.75 5.64 2.65
C VAL A 284 3.78 4.53 2.69
N ILE A 285 3.38 3.27 2.51
CA ILE A 285 4.33 2.15 2.58
C ILE A 285 5.36 2.20 1.46
N ALA A 286 4.96 2.55 0.22
CA ALA A 286 5.86 2.70 -0.91
C ALA A 286 6.95 3.73 -0.60
N THR A 287 6.55 4.92 -0.15
CA THR A 287 7.47 6.02 0.12
C THR A 287 8.34 5.74 1.34
N LEU A 288 7.77 5.16 2.41
CA LEU A 288 8.51 4.80 3.63
C LEU A 288 9.64 3.80 3.33
N VAL A 289 9.31 2.70 2.62
CA VAL A 289 10.31 1.67 2.32
C VAL A 289 11.40 2.19 1.40
N LEU A 290 11.02 3.00 0.41
CA LEU A 290 11.97 3.60 -0.53
C LEU A 290 12.91 4.58 0.17
N ALA A 291 12.40 5.43 1.06
CA ALA A 291 13.21 6.36 1.84
C ALA A 291 14.17 5.62 2.80
N LEU A 292 13.70 4.58 3.49
CA LEU A 292 14.55 3.73 4.35
C LEU A 292 15.64 3.03 3.54
N ALA A 293 15.32 2.49 2.36
CA ALA A 293 16.28 1.84 1.47
C ALA A 293 17.33 2.85 0.92
N ALA A 294 16.92 4.10 0.73
CA ALA A 294 17.79 5.20 0.30
C ALA A 294 18.64 5.78 1.46
N GLY A 295 18.52 5.28 2.69
CA GLY A 295 19.31 5.66 3.85
C GLY A 295 18.76 6.89 4.61
N ALA A 296 17.47 7.14 4.53
CA ALA A 296 16.78 8.03 5.46
C ALA A 296 16.72 7.40 6.85
N ASP A 297 16.77 8.23 7.91
CA ASP A 297 16.40 7.72 9.22
C ASP A 297 14.87 7.50 9.32
N PRO A 298 14.38 6.73 10.31
CA PRO A 298 12.96 6.40 10.36
C PRO A 298 12.01 7.60 10.53
N VAL A 299 12.45 8.69 11.14
CA VAL A 299 11.64 9.91 11.27
C VAL A 299 11.60 10.64 9.93
N GLU A 300 12.77 10.80 9.28
CA GLU A 300 12.85 11.37 7.94
C GLU A 300 11.97 10.59 6.93
N ALA A 301 12.05 9.25 6.97
CA ALA A 301 11.25 8.40 6.10
C ALA A 301 9.74 8.55 6.34
N ALA A 302 9.32 8.65 7.59
CA ALA A 302 7.92 8.88 7.94
C ALA A 302 7.44 10.30 7.55
N GLU A 303 8.28 11.34 7.72
CA GLU A 303 7.98 12.70 7.22
C GLU A 303 7.81 12.71 5.70
N ILE A 304 8.71 12.05 4.96
CA ILE A 304 8.64 11.94 3.49
C ILE A 304 7.34 11.24 3.07
N SER A 305 6.97 10.15 3.77
CA SER A 305 5.74 9.41 3.50
C SER A 305 4.47 10.24 3.77
N ASN A 306 4.47 11.02 4.83
CA ASN A 306 3.37 11.91 5.17
C ASN A 306 3.18 13.01 4.10
N HIS A 307 4.27 13.58 3.60
CA HIS A 307 4.21 14.54 2.50
C HIS A 307 3.72 13.91 1.20
N ALA A 308 4.18 12.69 0.85
CA ALA A 308 3.71 11.97 -0.33
C ALA A 308 2.20 11.64 -0.22
N ALA A 309 1.76 11.15 0.94
CA ALA A 309 0.34 10.92 1.22
C ALA A 309 -0.48 12.20 1.09
N GLY A 310 -0.01 13.32 1.65
CA GLY A 310 -0.66 14.62 1.53
C GLY A 310 -0.80 15.11 0.09
N VAL A 311 0.15 14.77 -0.80
CA VAL A 311 0.05 15.08 -2.23
C VAL A 311 -1.04 14.24 -2.90
N VAL A 312 -1.09 12.94 -2.63
CA VAL A 312 -2.02 12.04 -3.35
C VAL A 312 -3.47 12.21 -2.92
N VAL A 313 -3.74 12.47 -1.63
CA VAL A 313 -5.12 12.70 -1.17
C VAL A 313 -5.72 14.01 -1.71
N GLY A 314 -4.89 14.93 -2.19
CA GLY A 314 -5.31 16.14 -2.91
C GLY A 314 -5.64 15.91 -4.39
N LYS A 315 -5.65 14.65 -4.86
CA LYS A 315 -5.94 14.27 -6.26
C LYS A 315 -7.16 13.34 -6.29
N VAL A 316 -7.83 13.29 -7.44
CA VAL A 316 -8.98 12.37 -7.64
C VAL A 316 -8.49 10.98 -8.04
N GLY A 317 -9.04 9.95 -7.43
CA GLY A 317 -8.73 8.54 -7.70
C GLY A 317 -7.41 8.08 -7.10
N THR A 318 -6.99 6.86 -7.45
CA THR A 318 -5.69 6.31 -7.03
C THR A 318 -4.55 7.04 -7.75
N ALA A 319 -4.09 8.15 -7.19
CA ALA A 319 -3.03 8.98 -7.75
C ALA A 319 -1.64 8.55 -7.23
N THR A 320 -0.59 9.04 -7.88
CA THR A 320 0.81 8.87 -7.45
C THR A 320 1.44 10.23 -7.15
N CYS A 321 2.54 10.22 -6.41
CA CYS A 321 3.36 11.39 -6.10
C CYS A 321 4.68 11.32 -6.89
N SER A 322 5.02 12.37 -7.62
CA SER A 322 6.34 12.51 -8.25
C SER A 322 7.37 13.12 -7.29
N PRO A 323 8.68 12.96 -7.56
CA PRO A 323 9.73 13.62 -6.76
C PRO A 323 9.59 15.14 -6.72
N ASP A 324 9.19 15.78 -7.82
CA ASP A 324 9.01 17.23 -7.89
C ASP A 324 7.82 17.71 -7.04
N GLU A 325 6.69 16.98 -7.08
CA GLU A 325 5.53 17.26 -6.22
C GLU A 325 5.86 17.09 -4.74
N LEU A 326 6.69 16.08 -4.42
CA LEU A 326 7.16 15.84 -3.06
C LEU A 326 8.02 17.00 -2.57
N VAL A 327 8.99 17.47 -3.38
CA VAL A 327 9.82 18.66 -3.06
C VAL A 327 8.94 19.89 -2.88
N ALA A 328 7.97 20.12 -3.77
CA ALA A 328 7.03 21.24 -3.68
C ALA A 328 6.18 21.18 -2.40
N SER A 329 5.76 20.00 -1.96
CA SER A 329 5.03 19.81 -0.70
C SER A 329 5.86 20.23 0.52
N PHE A 330 7.14 19.84 0.57
CA PHE A 330 8.07 20.27 1.64
C PHE A 330 8.33 21.79 1.63
N ALA A 331 8.36 22.41 0.46
CA ALA A 331 8.56 23.87 0.34
C ALA A 331 7.35 24.67 0.85
N ARG A 332 6.13 24.19 0.60
CA ARG A 332 4.87 24.82 1.07
C ARG A 332 4.75 24.78 2.59
N ASN A 333 5.11 23.68 3.23
CA ASN A 333 4.91 23.50 4.68
C ASN A 333 5.94 24.24 5.55
N ARG A 334 6.88 24.99 4.94
CA ARG A 334 7.88 25.84 5.63
C ARG A 334 7.49 27.31 5.71
N ARG A 335 6.39 27.70 5.05
CA ARG A 335 5.81 29.05 5.13
C ARG A 335 4.71 29.10 6.18
#